data_6f5d28069c254c6f6841b5fd6a0a5666
#
_entry.id   6f5d28069c254c6f6841b5fd6a0a5666
#
_cell.length_a   1.000
_cell.length_b   1.000
_cell.length_c   1.000
_cell.angle_alpha   90.00
_cell.angle_beta   90.00
_cell.angle_gamma   90.00
#
_symmetry.space_group_name_H-M   'P 1'
#
loop_
_entity.id
_entity.type
_entity.pdbx_description
1 polymer ?
#
loop_
_entity_poly.entity_id
_entity_poly.type
_entity_poly.pdbx_seq_one_letter_code
_entity_poly.pdbx_strand_id
1 'polypeptide(L)'
;MMDMIREDVGLIDMTTVGLDIGSKKAKISFVTKESIVLCGVEFVKEMCQKLGLETHAYKECGDRLEAGELILEAYGRADAAHKAWKVSQNILEFLSGIATKTNTMLTLAREINPKIELLTTRKIFPRTKELALKAVYAGGGAHHRLGLYDSVLVFKQHRVFFESDAAFEVQFAKMKQKYLEKKIVVEVDSFEEAHYFARLGTQILQCEKMNFETLERCVALKEEFPHLLLSATGGIGEHNIVTYAKTGVDFIVTSSPYHAKPSDIRVVIERV
;
A
#
# COMPACT_ATOMS: atom_id res chain seq x y z
N MET A 1 -13.84 -1.34 12.52
CA MET A 1 -13.41 -0.14 13.28
C MET A 1 -13.71 -0.25 14.79
N MET A 2 -14.95 -0.53 15.22
CA MET A 2 -15.28 -0.61 16.68
C MET A 2 -14.51 -1.71 17.43
N ASP A 3 -14.08 -2.78 16.75
CA ASP A 3 -13.28 -3.82 17.41
C ASP A 3 -11.90 -3.32 17.81
N MET A 4 -11.30 -2.38 17.05
CA MET A 4 -10.04 -1.72 17.42
C MET A 4 -10.21 -0.85 18.69
N ILE A 5 -11.36 -0.15 18.82
CA ILE A 5 -11.67 0.59 20.03
C ILE A 5 -11.87 -0.37 21.22
N ARG A 6 -12.57 -1.50 21.03
CA ARG A 6 -12.77 -2.48 22.08
C ARG A 6 -11.48 -3.16 22.54
N GLU A 7 -10.55 -3.38 21.62
CA GLU A 7 -9.23 -3.95 21.92
C GLU A 7 -8.43 -3.02 22.85
N ASP A 8 -8.44 -1.70 22.59
CA ASP A 8 -7.68 -0.71 23.36
C ASP A 8 -8.37 -0.34 24.69
N VAL A 9 -9.69 -0.09 24.65
CA VAL A 9 -10.46 0.37 25.83
C VAL A 9 -10.79 -0.77 26.79
N GLY A 10 -10.99 -1.99 26.28
CA GLY A 10 -11.45 -3.12 27.10
C GLY A 10 -12.80 -2.86 27.75
N LEU A 11 -12.87 -3.06 29.07
CA LEU A 11 -14.10 -2.89 29.85
C LEU A 11 -14.28 -1.47 30.39
N ILE A 12 -13.19 -0.75 30.68
CA ILE A 12 -13.22 0.53 31.36
C ILE A 12 -11.99 1.37 31.08
N ASP A 13 -12.16 2.66 30.83
CA ASP A 13 -11.07 3.64 30.92
C ASP A 13 -10.88 4.06 32.37
N MET A 14 -9.94 3.40 33.04
CA MET A 14 -9.69 3.58 34.47
C MET A 14 -9.33 5.01 34.84
N THR A 15 -8.59 5.72 33.97
CA THR A 15 -8.15 7.10 34.22
C THR A 15 -9.34 8.07 34.18
N THR A 16 -10.11 8.02 33.10
CA THR A 16 -11.28 8.90 32.94
C THR A 16 -12.33 8.67 34.03
N VAL A 17 -12.56 7.42 34.42
CA VAL A 17 -13.49 7.07 35.51
C VAL A 17 -12.92 7.46 36.87
N GLY A 18 -11.64 7.17 37.16
CA GLY A 18 -11.00 7.49 38.43
C GLY A 18 -10.92 9.00 38.72
N LEU A 19 -10.82 9.82 37.66
CA LEU A 19 -10.82 11.28 37.76
C LEU A 19 -12.22 11.91 37.71
N ASP A 20 -13.26 11.12 37.51
CA ASP A 20 -14.66 11.57 37.38
C ASP A 20 -14.85 12.70 36.33
N ILE A 21 -14.16 12.58 35.19
CA ILE A 21 -14.19 13.60 34.12
C ILE A 21 -15.05 13.19 32.92
N GLY A 22 -15.52 11.96 32.87
CA GLY A 22 -16.15 11.35 31.69
C GLY A 22 -17.39 12.09 31.17
N SER A 23 -18.18 12.72 32.05
CA SER A 23 -19.39 13.46 31.68
C SER A 23 -19.11 14.90 31.17
N LYS A 24 -17.90 15.39 31.34
CA LYS A 24 -17.54 16.76 30.94
C LYS A 24 -17.53 16.89 29.41
N LYS A 25 -17.85 18.11 28.93
CA LYS A 25 -17.75 18.41 27.50
C LYS A 25 -16.29 18.57 27.08
N ALA A 26 -15.94 18.03 25.94
CA ALA A 26 -14.61 18.04 25.38
C ALA A 26 -14.62 18.23 23.86
N LYS A 27 -13.55 18.82 23.38
CA LYS A 27 -13.17 18.85 21.96
C LYS A 27 -11.89 18.06 21.82
N ILE A 28 -11.79 17.21 20.79
CA ILE A 28 -10.56 16.55 20.37
C ILE A 28 -10.19 16.99 18.97
N SER A 29 -8.93 17.39 18.76
CA SER A 29 -8.41 17.89 17.48
C SER A 29 -7.18 17.10 17.05
N PHE A 30 -7.08 16.81 15.74
CA PHE A 30 -5.97 16.09 15.11
C PHE A 30 -5.24 17.03 14.15
N VAL A 31 -3.93 17.23 14.33
CA VAL A 31 -3.09 18.18 13.59
C VAL A 31 -1.83 17.47 13.14
N THR A 32 -1.46 17.57 11.85
CA THR A 32 -0.18 17.01 11.42
C THR A 32 1.00 17.88 11.88
N LYS A 33 2.12 17.23 12.24
CA LYS A 33 3.37 17.89 12.62
C LYS A 33 4.42 17.91 11.52
N GLU A 34 4.13 17.27 10.40
CA GLU A 34 5.01 17.18 9.24
C GLU A 34 4.20 17.18 7.94
N SER A 35 4.89 17.35 6.78
CA SER A 35 4.25 17.26 5.48
C SER A 35 3.91 15.81 5.17
N ILE A 36 2.63 15.53 4.85
CA ILE A 36 2.11 14.18 4.64
C ILE A 36 1.14 14.10 3.46
N VAL A 37 0.93 12.88 2.97
CA VAL A 37 -0.28 12.52 2.25
C VAL A 37 -1.24 11.88 3.25
N LEU A 38 -2.37 12.52 3.50
CA LEU A 38 -3.34 12.10 4.51
C LEU A 38 -4.04 10.80 4.10
N CYS A 39 -4.19 9.87 5.06
CA CYS A 39 -5.06 8.71 4.89
C CYS A 39 -5.68 8.29 6.21
N GLY A 40 -6.92 7.80 6.15
CA GLY A 40 -7.63 7.22 7.30
C GLY A 40 -8.61 8.16 8.00
N VAL A 41 -8.78 9.39 7.55
CA VAL A 41 -9.67 10.38 8.17
C VAL A 41 -11.12 9.90 8.24
N GLU A 42 -11.62 9.21 7.23
CA GLU A 42 -12.96 8.65 7.20
C GLU A 42 -13.19 7.56 8.26
N PHE A 43 -12.16 6.76 8.55
CA PHE A 43 -12.22 5.76 9.62
C PHE A 43 -12.28 6.42 10.99
N VAL A 44 -11.50 7.48 11.19
CA VAL A 44 -11.51 8.26 12.42
C VAL A 44 -12.86 8.96 12.61
N LYS A 45 -13.40 9.56 11.56
CA LYS A 45 -14.74 10.16 11.57
C LYS A 45 -15.81 9.15 11.98
N GLU A 46 -15.82 7.97 11.34
CA GLU A 46 -16.78 6.89 11.67
C GLU A 46 -16.64 6.44 13.12
N MET A 47 -15.41 6.26 13.64
CA MET A 47 -15.18 5.86 15.03
C MET A 47 -15.67 6.91 16.02
N CYS A 48 -15.34 8.18 15.80
CA CYS A 48 -15.79 9.29 16.63
C CYS A 48 -17.33 9.37 16.68
N GLN A 49 -17.99 9.26 15.52
CA GLN A 49 -19.46 9.26 15.44
C GLN A 49 -20.09 8.09 16.19
N LYS A 50 -19.54 6.89 16.07
CA LYS A 50 -20.01 5.70 16.80
C LYS A 50 -19.82 5.79 18.31
N LEU A 51 -18.87 6.60 18.76
CA LEU A 51 -18.67 6.94 20.17
C LEU A 51 -19.56 8.12 20.65
N GLY A 52 -20.39 8.68 19.76
CA GLY A 52 -21.29 9.78 20.08
C GLY A 52 -20.66 11.17 20.04
N LEU A 53 -19.54 11.30 19.34
CA LEU A 53 -18.91 12.60 19.07
C LEU A 53 -19.44 13.20 17.76
N GLU A 54 -19.75 14.49 17.76
CA GLU A 54 -20.00 15.26 16.55
C GLU A 54 -18.65 15.58 15.87
N THR A 55 -18.52 15.33 14.56
CA THR A 55 -17.23 15.40 13.84
C THR A 55 -17.25 16.43 12.74
N HIS A 56 -16.18 17.22 12.63
CA HIS A 56 -15.91 18.15 11.54
C HIS A 56 -14.56 17.80 10.92
N ALA A 57 -14.58 17.20 9.71
CA ALA A 57 -13.38 16.91 8.93
C ALA A 57 -13.10 18.08 7.98
N TYR A 58 -11.88 18.61 8.01
CA TYR A 58 -11.41 19.73 7.18
C TYR A 58 -10.62 19.25 5.99
N LYS A 59 -10.19 17.99 6.01
CA LYS A 59 -9.33 17.35 5.02
C LYS A 59 -9.85 15.97 4.67
N GLU A 60 -9.46 15.51 3.47
CA GLU A 60 -9.89 14.22 2.93
C GLU A 60 -8.69 13.28 2.69
N CYS A 61 -8.99 11.99 2.53
CA CYS A 61 -7.97 10.98 2.20
C CYS A 61 -7.37 11.28 0.82
N GLY A 62 -6.04 11.37 0.73
CA GLY A 62 -5.29 11.75 -0.47
C GLY A 62 -4.82 13.22 -0.49
N ASP A 63 -5.33 14.07 0.40
CA ASP A 63 -4.85 15.45 0.51
C ASP A 63 -3.37 15.50 0.92
N ARG A 64 -2.64 16.45 0.34
CA ARG A 64 -1.28 16.78 0.76
C ARG A 64 -1.36 17.89 1.80
N LEU A 65 -0.81 17.64 2.97
CA LEU A 65 -0.84 18.56 4.09
C LEU A 65 0.56 19.00 4.46
N GLU A 66 0.67 20.24 4.93
CA GLU A 66 1.88 20.78 5.54
C GLU A 66 1.80 20.73 7.06
N ALA A 67 2.95 20.82 7.72
CA ALA A 67 3.04 20.84 9.17
C ALA A 67 2.14 21.92 9.78
N GLY A 68 1.35 21.55 10.80
CA GLY A 68 0.45 22.45 11.50
C GLY A 68 -0.98 22.50 10.97
N GLU A 69 -1.27 21.81 9.86
CA GLU A 69 -2.63 21.77 9.31
C GLU A 69 -3.56 20.88 10.16
N LEU A 70 -4.76 21.40 10.40
CA LEU A 70 -5.84 20.72 11.11
C LEU A 70 -6.53 19.72 10.19
N ILE A 71 -6.65 18.48 10.65
CA ILE A 71 -7.24 17.36 9.91
C ILE A 71 -8.73 17.23 10.25
N LEU A 72 -9.03 17.06 11.53
CA LEU A 72 -10.37 16.78 12.03
C LEU A 72 -10.51 17.28 13.47
N GLU A 73 -11.73 17.74 13.81
CA GLU A 73 -12.18 17.97 15.17
C GLU A 73 -13.40 17.12 15.49
N ALA A 74 -13.53 16.73 16.76
CA ALA A 74 -14.74 16.09 17.24
C ALA A 74 -15.12 16.63 18.62
N TYR A 75 -16.43 16.74 18.85
CA TYR A 75 -17.02 17.37 20.02
C TYR A 75 -17.97 16.41 20.74
N GLY A 76 -17.93 16.37 22.06
CA GLY A 76 -18.84 15.54 22.84
C GLY A 76 -18.39 15.35 24.29
N ARG A 77 -18.60 14.15 24.82
CA ARG A 77 -18.20 13.80 26.17
C ARG A 77 -16.72 13.46 26.25
N ALA A 78 -16.07 13.80 27.37
CA ALA A 78 -14.66 13.51 27.60
C ALA A 78 -14.35 12.01 27.55
N ASP A 79 -15.22 11.15 28.07
CA ASP A 79 -15.02 9.69 27.98
C ASP A 79 -15.01 9.16 26.55
N ALA A 80 -15.82 9.72 25.65
CA ALA A 80 -15.82 9.38 24.25
C ALA A 80 -14.55 9.90 23.54
N ALA A 81 -14.13 11.13 23.84
CA ALA A 81 -12.91 11.72 23.28
C ALA A 81 -11.66 10.91 23.68
N HIS A 82 -11.53 10.49 24.95
CA HIS A 82 -10.40 9.68 25.41
C HIS A 82 -10.39 8.28 24.79
N LYS A 83 -11.56 7.64 24.63
CA LYS A 83 -11.68 6.34 23.92
C LYS A 83 -11.31 6.44 22.44
N ALA A 84 -11.65 7.55 21.79
CA ALA A 84 -11.31 7.75 20.38
C ALA A 84 -9.82 8.06 20.16
N TRP A 85 -9.16 8.69 21.11
CA TRP A 85 -7.87 9.34 20.97
C TRP A 85 -6.81 8.45 20.33
N LYS A 86 -6.33 7.44 21.08
CA LYS A 86 -5.09 6.73 20.67
C LYS A 86 -5.30 5.87 19.43
N VAL A 87 -6.42 5.20 19.30
CA VAL A 87 -6.74 4.36 18.13
C VAL A 87 -6.86 5.23 16.88
N SER A 88 -7.54 6.39 16.97
CA SER A 88 -7.66 7.34 15.86
C SER A 88 -6.31 7.90 15.44
N GLN A 89 -5.47 8.30 16.40
CA GLN A 89 -4.12 8.78 16.16
C GLN A 89 -3.30 7.73 15.43
N ASN A 90 -3.26 6.50 15.92
CA ASN A 90 -2.52 5.40 15.30
C ASN A 90 -2.98 5.14 13.86
N ILE A 91 -4.28 5.15 13.58
CA ILE A 91 -4.81 4.96 12.23
C ILE A 91 -4.29 6.06 11.29
N LEU A 92 -4.40 7.33 11.68
CA LEU A 92 -3.90 8.44 10.89
C LEU A 92 -2.39 8.35 10.67
N GLU A 93 -1.61 8.07 11.72
CA GLU A 93 -0.16 8.00 11.66
C GLU A 93 0.33 6.88 10.74
N PHE A 94 -0.16 5.64 10.93
CA PHE A 94 0.28 4.49 10.13
C PHE A 94 -0.17 4.59 8.68
N LEU A 95 -1.43 4.98 8.42
CA LEU A 95 -1.93 5.03 7.06
C LEU A 95 -1.34 6.22 6.29
N SER A 96 -1.19 7.38 6.90
CA SER A 96 -0.54 8.52 6.25
C SER A 96 0.95 8.28 6.01
N GLY A 97 1.64 7.54 6.89
CA GLY A 97 3.01 7.12 6.64
C GLY A 97 3.14 6.26 5.38
N ILE A 98 2.26 5.26 5.21
CA ILE A 98 2.22 4.42 4.00
C ILE A 98 1.88 5.26 2.75
N ALA A 99 0.88 6.15 2.84
CA ALA A 99 0.47 7.00 1.73
C ALA A 99 1.59 7.96 1.30
N THR A 100 2.23 8.62 2.27
CA THR A 100 3.34 9.55 2.03
C THR A 100 4.52 8.85 1.37
N LYS A 101 4.94 7.69 1.89
CA LYS A 101 6.03 6.91 1.30
C LYS A 101 5.71 6.42 -0.11
N THR A 102 4.47 5.96 -0.34
CA THR A 102 4.01 5.56 -1.69
C THR A 102 4.13 6.73 -2.65
N ASN A 103 3.64 7.91 -2.24
CA ASN A 103 3.67 9.12 -3.05
C ASN A 103 5.10 9.58 -3.36
N THR A 104 5.99 9.60 -2.35
CA THR A 104 7.40 9.96 -2.52
C THR A 104 8.07 9.03 -3.54
N MET A 105 7.93 7.71 -3.37
CA MET A 105 8.50 6.73 -4.29
C MET A 105 7.98 6.90 -5.72
N LEU A 106 6.68 7.08 -5.87
CA LEU A 106 6.06 7.23 -7.18
C LEU A 106 6.48 8.55 -7.85
N THR A 107 6.57 9.64 -7.10
CA THR A 107 7.05 10.94 -7.60
C THR A 107 8.48 10.82 -8.13
N LEU A 108 9.40 10.26 -7.35
CA LEU A 108 10.79 10.04 -7.74
C LEU A 108 10.91 9.16 -9.02
N ALA A 109 10.09 8.13 -9.14
CA ALA A 109 10.10 7.27 -10.31
C ALA A 109 9.54 8.01 -11.55
N ARG A 110 8.50 8.81 -11.40
CA ARG A 110 7.83 9.54 -12.49
C ARG A 110 8.62 10.74 -12.99
N GLU A 111 9.53 11.31 -12.22
CA GLU A 111 10.50 12.29 -12.69
C GLU A 111 11.40 11.71 -13.80
N ILE A 112 11.64 10.40 -13.80
CA ILE A 112 12.45 9.69 -14.79
C ILE A 112 11.57 9.09 -15.89
N ASN A 113 10.52 8.39 -15.52
CA ASN A 113 9.59 7.74 -16.44
C ASN A 113 8.16 8.15 -16.05
N PRO A 114 7.57 9.18 -16.70
CA PRO A 114 6.23 9.70 -16.33
C PRO A 114 5.09 8.67 -16.40
N LYS A 115 5.30 7.54 -17.11
CA LYS A 115 4.29 6.49 -17.28
C LYS A 115 4.46 5.32 -16.31
N ILE A 116 5.52 5.34 -15.50
CA ILE A 116 5.78 4.22 -14.59
C ILE A 116 4.74 4.13 -13.50
N GLU A 117 4.34 2.90 -13.16
CA GLU A 117 3.42 2.63 -12.07
C GLU A 117 4.14 1.96 -10.89
N LEU A 118 3.71 2.29 -9.67
CA LEU A 118 4.17 1.67 -8.44
C LEU A 118 3.09 0.75 -7.89
N LEU A 119 3.37 -0.55 -7.93
CA LEU A 119 2.44 -1.58 -7.45
C LEU A 119 2.98 -2.22 -6.18
N THR A 120 2.09 -2.53 -5.25
CA THR A 120 2.48 -3.15 -3.99
C THR A 120 2.18 -4.64 -3.94
N THR A 121 3.09 -5.40 -3.31
CA THR A 121 3.00 -6.86 -3.17
C THR A 121 1.90 -7.28 -2.20
N ARG A 122 1.69 -8.61 -2.06
CA ARG A 122 0.86 -9.21 -1.00
C ARG A 122 1.60 -9.40 0.34
N LYS A 123 2.86 -8.95 0.45
CA LYS A 123 3.68 -9.05 1.66
C LYS A 123 3.29 -7.96 2.66
N ILE A 124 2.10 -8.10 3.23
CA ILE A 124 1.47 -7.16 4.15
C ILE A 124 1.08 -7.91 5.43
N PHE A 125 1.00 -7.20 6.56
CA PHE A 125 0.57 -7.81 7.80
C PHE A 125 -0.86 -8.39 7.66
N PRO A 126 -1.08 -9.67 8.00
CA PRO A 126 -2.40 -10.28 7.85
C PRO A 126 -3.51 -9.47 8.53
N ARG A 127 -4.69 -9.43 7.91
CA ARG A 127 -5.89 -8.69 8.35
C ARG A 127 -5.83 -7.16 8.21
N THR A 128 -4.70 -6.57 7.82
CA THR A 128 -4.58 -5.11 7.60
C THR A 128 -4.67 -4.72 6.11
N LYS A 129 -4.96 -5.68 5.22
CA LYS A 129 -4.89 -5.48 3.77
C LYS A 129 -5.74 -4.31 3.28
N GLU A 130 -6.98 -4.20 3.71
CA GLU A 130 -7.91 -3.15 3.28
C GLU A 130 -7.37 -1.75 3.62
N LEU A 131 -6.95 -1.56 4.88
CA LEU A 131 -6.40 -0.30 5.37
C LEU A 131 -5.12 0.10 4.63
N ALA A 132 -4.19 -0.85 4.49
CA ALA A 132 -2.91 -0.56 3.87
C ALA A 132 -3.03 -0.33 2.36
N LEU A 133 -3.91 -1.05 1.64
CA LEU A 133 -4.17 -0.78 0.23
C LEU A 133 -4.83 0.58 0.03
N LYS A 134 -5.76 0.98 0.92
CA LYS A 134 -6.32 2.33 0.88
C LYS A 134 -5.23 3.39 1.00
N ALA A 135 -4.27 3.20 1.89
CA ALA A 135 -3.14 4.11 2.03
C ALA A 135 -2.23 4.14 0.79
N VAL A 136 -1.98 2.98 0.16
CA VAL A 136 -1.25 2.91 -1.12
C VAL A 136 -1.98 3.69 -2.20
N TYR A 137 -3.31 3.54 -2.32
CA TYR A 137 -4.10 4.29 -3.31
C TYR A 137 -4.11 5.79 -3.02
N ALA A 138 -4.22 6.19 -1.75
CA ALA A 138 -4.11 7.59 -1.35
C ALA A 138 -2.76 8.21 -1.75
N GLY A 139 -1.68 7.43 -1.72
CA GLY A 139 -0.36 7.82 -2.19
C GLY A 139 -0.18 7.79 -3.71
N GLY A 140 -1.20 7.38 -4.47
CA GLY A 140 -1.18 7.30 -5.94
C GLY A 140 -0.63 5.99 -6.50
N GLY A 141 -0.26 5.02 -5.66
CA GLY A 141 0.15 3.68 -6.07
C GLY A 141 -1.05 2.75 -6.32
N ALA A 142 -0.77 1.49 -6.65
CA ALA A 142 -1.77 0.47 -6.85
C ALA A 142 -1.34 -0.88 -6.26
N HIS A 143 -2.21 -1.87 -6.28
CA HIS A 143 -1.87 -3.25 -5.92
C HIS A 143 -1.36 -4.03 -7.14
N HIS A 144 -0.41 -4.93 -6.93
CA HIS A 144 0.01 -5.88 -7.97
C HIS A 144 -1.06 -6.97 -8.16
N ARG A 145 -1.49 -7.62 -7.08
CA ARG A 145 -2.67 -8.50 -7.04
C ARG A 145 -3.28 -8.52 -5.64
N LEU A 146 -4.61 -8.55 -5.58
CA LEU A 146 -5.36 -8.55 -4.32
C LEU A 146 -5.26 -9.88 -3.56
N GLY A 147 -5.12 -10.98 -4.28
CA GLY A 147 -5.11 -12.31 -3.69
C GLY A 147 -4.75 -13.39 -4.73
N LEU A 148 -4.88 -14.66 -4.35
CA LEU A 148 -4.65 -15.78 -5.25
C LEU A 148 -5.75 -15.92 -6.33
N TYR A 149 -6.87 -15.24 -6.14
CA TYR A 149 -8.06 -15.27 -7.00
C TYR A 149 -8.08 -14.14 -8.05
N ASP A 150 -7.17 -13.16 -7.95
CA ASP A 150 -7.23 -11.93 -8.74
C ASP A 150 -6.51 -12.05 -10.10
N SER A 151 -5.25 -12.45 -10.09
CA SER A 151 -4.42 -12.63 -11.28
C SER A 151 -3.56 -13.87 -11.18
N VAL A 152 -3.04 -14.33 -12.32
CA VAL A 152 -2.13 -15.49 -12.41
C VAL A 152 -0.70 -14.98 -12.30
N LEU A 153 0.07 -15.50 -11.33
CA LEU A 153 1.50 -15.26 -11.19
C LEU A 153 2.21 -16.59 -10.97
N VAL A 154 3.03 -16.97 -11.93
CA VAL A 154 3.81 -18.21 -11.92
C VAL A 154 5.19 -17.92 -11.35
N PHE A 155 5.53 -18.62 -10.27
CA PHE A 155 6.83 -18.60 -9.60
C PHE A 155 7.62 -19.88 -9.92
N LYS A 156 8.92 -19.89 -9.64
CA LYS A 156 9.75 -21.09 -9.66
C LYS A 156 9.14 -22.22 -8.81
N GLN A 157 8.54 -21.88 -7.66
CA GLN A 157 7.87 -22.80 -6.75
C GLN A 157 6.66 -23.53 -7.35
N HIS A 158 6.06 -22.99 -8.44
CA HIS A 158 5.03 -23.70 -9.19
C HIS A 158 5.65 -24.62 -10.26
N ARG A 159 6.79 -24.22 -10.84
CA ARG A 159 7.44 -24.93 -11.96
C ARG A 159 8.14 -26.23 -11.51
N VAL A 160 8.59 -26.31 -10.25
CA VAL A 160 9.28 -27.50 -9.70
C VAL A 160 8.42 -28.77 -9.67
N PHE A 161 7.10 -28.66 -9.90
CA PHE A 161 6.18 -29.82 -9.94
C PHE A 161 6.06 -30.46 -11.34
N PHE A 162 6.83 -29.97 -12.33
CA PHE A 162 6.82 -30.52 -13.67
C PHE A 162 8.12 -31.30 -13.90
N GLU A 163 7.98 -32.49 -14.53
CA GLU A 163 9.11 -33.38 -14.80
C GLU A 163 10.04 -32.86 -15.91
N SER A 164 9.54 -31.97 -16.77
CA SER A 164 10.29 -31.34 -17.86
C SER A 164 9.69 -30.01 -18.28
N ASP A 165 10.48 -29.19 -18.97
CA ASP A 165 10.01 -27.95 -19.61
C ASP A 165 8.88 -28.23 -20.60
N ALA A 166 8.96 -29.28 -21.40
CA ALA A 166 7.90 -29.66 -22.33
C ALA A 166 6.56 -29.97 -21.64
N ALA A 167 6.60 -30.63 -20.48
CA ALA A 167 5.39 -30.89 -19.69
C ALA A 167 4.81 -29.58 -19.12
N PHE A 168 5.69 -28.67 -18.67
CA PHE A 168 5.27 -27.34 -18.22
C PHE A 168 4.64 -26.52 -19.37
N GLU A 169 5.26 -26.47 -20.54
CA GLU A 169 4.78 -25.71 -21.72
C GLU A 169 3.37 -26.11 -22.13
N VAL A 170 3.12 -27.43 -22.20
CA VAL A 170 1.77 -27.97 -22.51
C VAL A 170 0.73 -27.47 -21.50
N GLN A 171 1.06 -27.52 -20.20
CA GLN A 171 0.13 -27.09 -19.17
C GLN A 171 0.01 -25.56 -19.09
N PHE A 172 1.10 -24.83 -19.37
CA PHE A 172 1.09 -23.38 -19.46
C PHE A 172 0.20 -22.88 -20.61
N ALA A 173 0.25 -23.55 -21.77
CA ALA A 173 -0.64 -23.24 -22.89
C ALA A 173 -2.13 -23.48 -22.53
N LYS A 174 -2.45 -24.59 -21.86
CA LYS A 174 -3.80 -24.86 -21.36
C LYS A 174 -4.27 -23.82 -20.35
N MET A 175 -3.39 -23.38 -19.46
CA MET A 175 -3.67 -22.33 -18.46
C MET A 175 -4.00 -20.99 -19.15
N LYS A 176 -3.27 -20.60 -20.19
CA LYS A 176 -3.57 -19.39 -20.98
C LYS A 176 -4.96 -19.45 -21.62
N GLN A 177 -5.34 -20.59 -22.14
CA GLN A 177 -6.69 -20.80 -22.72
C GLN A 177 -7.79 -20.75 -21.64
N LYS A 178 -7.53 -21.30 -20.45
CA LYS A 178 -8.48 -21.30 -19.32
C LYS A 178 -8.75 -19.92 -18.75
N TYR A 179 -7.74 -19.04 -18.76
CA TYR A 179 -7.80 -17.70 -18.13
C TYR A 179 -7.63 -16.58 -19.18
N LEU A 180 -8.44 -16.62 -20.25
CA LEU A 180 -8.35 -15.67 -21.36
C LEU A 180 -8.46 -14.19 -20.95
N GLU A 181 -9.25 -13.89 -19.92
CA GLU A 181 -9.46 -12.53 -19.41
C GLU A 181 -8.38 -12.08 -18.41
N LYS A 182 -7.44 -12.96 -18.07
CA LYS A 182 -6.41 -12.65 -17.06
C LYS A 182 -5.05 -12.53 -17.71
N LYS A 183 -4.33 -11.44 -17.39
CA LYS A 183 -2.91 -11.37 -17.72
C LYS A 183 -2.13 -12.40 -16.90
N ILE A 184 -1.26 -13.13 -17.58
CA ILE A 184 -0.37 -14.11 -16.95
C ILE A 184 0.96 -13.47 -16.73
N VAL A 185 1.36 -13.43 -15.46
CA VAL A 185 2.67 -12.94 -15.01
C VAL A 185 3.56 -14.14 -14.73
N VAL A 186 4.81 -14.08 -15.14
CA VAL A 186 5.85 -15.06 -14.76
C VAL A 186 7.00 -14.34 -14.09
N GLU A 187 7.39 -14.83 -12.91
CA GLU A 187 8.59 -14.36 -12.22
C GLU A 187 9.82 -15.04 -12.81
N VAL A 188 10.82 -14.21 -13.16
CA VAL A 188 12.08 -14.61 -13.78
C VAL A 188 13.25 -13.90 -13.10
N ASP A 189 14.42 -14.54 -13.04
CA ASP A 189 15.62 -13.99 -12.40
C ASP A 189 16.87 -13.99 -13.31
N SER A 190 16.71 -14.34 -14.59
CA SER A 190 17.75 -14.26 -15.61
C SER A 190 17.18 -13.79 -16.96
N PHE A 191 18.06 -13.31 -17.83
CA PHE A 191 17.70 -12.94 -19.19
C PHE A 191 17.23 -14.15 -19.99
N GLU A 192 17.85 -15.30 -19.81
CA GLU A 192 17.52 -16.55 -20.48
C GLU A 192 16.10 -16.99 -20.17
N GLU A 193 15.70 -16.93 -18.88
CA GLU A 193 14.30 -17.19 -18.48
C GLU A 193 13.35 -16.14 -19.06
N ALA A 194 13.74 -14.86 -19.04
CA ALA A 194 12.90 -13.79 -19.58
C ALA A 194 12.61 -14.01 -21.07
N HIS A 195 13.63 -14.30 -21.86
CA HIS A 195 13.50 -14.60 -23.28
C HIS A 195 12.66 -15.87 -23.53
N TYR A 196 12.92 -16.95 -22.77
CA TYR A 196 12.16 -18.18 -22.86
C TYR A 196 10.65 -17.96 -22.62
N PHE A 197 10.26 -17.27 -21.55
CA PHE A 197 8.87 -17.00 -21.25
C PHE A 197 8.22 -15.98 -22.19
N ALA A 198 8.99 -15.01 -22.72
CA ALA A 198 8.51 -14.11 -23.76
C ALA A 198 8.10 -14.91 -25.03
N ARG A 199 8.94 -15.86 -25.46
CA ARG A 199 8.64 -16.78 -26.57
C ARG A 199 7.40 -17.65 -26.34
N LEU A 200 7.13 -18.05 -25.09
CA LEU A 200 5.92 -18.78 -24.73
C LEU A 200 4.67 -17.88 -24.71
N GLY A 201 4.81 -16.59 -25.03
CA GLY A 201 3.72 -15.63 -25.11
C GLY A 201 3.19 -15.22 -23.74
N THR A 202 4.07 -15.08 -22.75
CA THR A 202 3.76 -14.46 -21.47
C THR A 202 3.50 -12.97 -21.70
N GLN A 203 2.49 -12.41 -21.04
CA GLN A 203 2.14 -11.00 -21.20
C GLN A 203 2.92 -10.08 -20.27
N ILE A 204 3.33 -10.59 -19.11
CA ILE A 204 4.08 -9.80 -18.11
C ILE A 204 5.22 -10.65 -17.54
N LEU A 205 6.44 -10.13 -17.59
CA LEU A 205 7.58 -10.67 -16.89
C LEU A 205 7.86 -9.86 -15.63
N GLN A 206 7.92 -10.53 -14.49
CA GLN A 206 8.31 -9.97 -13.23
C GLN A 206 9.77 -10.30 -12.95
N CYS A 207 10.67 -9.35 -13.19
CA CYS A 207 12.12 -9.50 -13.04
C CYS A 207 12.51 -9.36 -11.57
N GLU A 208 12.84 -10.49 -10.92
CA GLU A 208 13.16 -10.53 -9.48
C GLU A 208 14.67 -10.34 -9.26
N LYS A 209 15.04 -9.27 -8.54
CA LYS A 209 16.42 -8.98 -8.09
C LYS A 209 17.49 -8.99 -9.19
N MET A 210 17.12 -8.70 -10.43
CA MET A 210 18.09 -8.56 -11.51
C MET A 210 18.95 -7.31 -11.31
N ASN A 211 20.24 -7.39 -11.71
CA ASN A 211 21.05 -6.20 -11.85
C ASN A 211 20.54 -5.32 -13.01
N PHE A 212 20.92 -4.05 -13.02
CA PHE A 212 20.37 -3.07 -13.96
C PHE A 212 20.68 -3.42 -15.42
N GLU A 213 21.89 -3.88 -15.72
CA GLU A 213 22.31 -4.29 -17.07
C GLU A 213 21.44 -5.45 -17.61
N THR A 214 21.24 -6.48 -16.80
CA THR A 214 20.35 -7.60 -17.15
C THR A 214 18.92 -7.14 -17.35
N LEU A 215 18.45 -6.23 -16.51
CA LEU A 215 17.09 -5.70 -16.59
C LEU A 215 16.87 -4.88 -17.86
N GLU A 216 17.85 -4.04 -18.26
CA GLU A 216 17.82 -3.29 -19.52
C GLU A 216 17.80 -4.23 -20.73
N ARG A 217 18.59 -5.33 -20.72
CA ARG A 217 18.52 -6.37 -21.74
C ARG A 217 17.14 -7.03 -21.81
N CYS A 218 16.51 -7.28 -20.65
CA CYS A 218 15.15 -7.80 -20.63
C CYS A 218 14.14 -6.78 -21.20
N VAL A 219 14.31 -5.49 -20.94
CA VAL A 219 13.47 -4.43 -21.51
C VAL A 219 13.59 -4.38 -23.04
N ALA A 220 14.80 -4.62 -23.59
CA ALA A 220 15.02 -4.68 -25.03
C ALA A 220 14.25 -5.82 -25.72
N LEU A 221 13.80 -6.85 -25.00
CA LEU A 221 12.92 -7.90 -25.56
C LEU A 221 11.60 -7.34 -26.13
N LYS A 222 11.19 -6.13 -25.75
CA LYS A 222 10.01 -5.46 -26.33
C LYS A 222 10.16 -5.16 -27.82
N GLU A 223 11.35 -5.09 -28.34
CA GLU A 223 11.61 -4.94 -29.79
C GLU A 223 11.15 -6.18 -30.55
N GLU A 224 11.36 -7.38 -29.98
CA GLU A 224 10.94 -8.66 -30.56
C GLU A 224 9.48 -9.01 -30.13
N PHE A 225 9.09 -8.65 -28.90
CA PHE A 225 7.78 -8.95 -28.32
C PHE A 225 7.04 -7.65 -27.88
N PRO A 226 6.46 -6.86 -28.81
CA PRO A 226 5.89 -5.53 -28.51
C PRO A 226 4.74 -5.50 -27.50
N HIS A 227 4.09 -6.64 -27.27
CA HIS A 227 3.00 -6.79 -26.29
C HIS A 227 3.49 -7.05 -24.85
N LEU A 228 4.80 -7.30 -24.69
CA LEU A 228 5.40 -7.68 -23.42
C LEU A 228 5.47 -6.48 -22.48
N LEU A 229 5.01 -6.67 -21.25
CA LEU A 229 5.21 -5.75 -20.14
C LEU A 229 6.26 -6.32 -19.18
N LEU A 230 7.09 -5.45 -18.63
CA LEU A 230 8.11 -5.84 -17.66
C LEU A 230 7.97 -5.07 -16.36
N SER A 231 8.13 -5.77 -15.27
CA SER A 231 8.22 -5.17 -13.95
C SER A 231 9.55 -5.52 -13.27
N ALA A 232 10.05 -4.58 -12.49
CA ALA A 232 11.16 -4.83 -11.57
C ALA A 232 10.62 -5.11 -10.17
N THR A 233 11.17 -6.11 -9.48
CA THR A 233 10.82 -6.43 -8.10
C THR A 233 12.03 -6.94 -7.30
N GLY A 234 11.92 -6.93 -5.97
CA GLY A 234 12.97 -7.40 -5.07
C GLY A 234 13.90 -6.31 -4.55
N GLY A 235 13.71 -5.88 -3.29
CA GLY A 235 14.59 -4.92 -2.62
C GLY A 235 14.49 -3.47 -3.09
N ILE A 236 13.38 -3.09 -3.76
CA ILE A 236 13.19 -1.74 -4.28
C ILE A 236 12.58 -0.84 -3.22
N GLY A 237 13.21 0.31 -2.97
CA GLY A 237 12.80 1.36 -2.05
C GLY A 237 13.17 2.74 -2.56
N GLU A 238 12.98 3.78 -1.74
CA GLU A 238 13.29 5.16 -2.10
C GLU A 238 14.74 5.35 -2.56
N HIS A 239 15.68 4.64 -1.94
CA HIS A 239 17.12 4.77 -2.18
C HIS A 239 17.56 4.31 -3.59
N ASN A 240 16.77 3.50 -4.27
CA ASN A 240 17.17 2.91 -5.58
C ASN A 240 16.08 2.96 -6.66
N ILE A 241 14.88 3.43 -6.35
CA ILE A 241 13.74 3.45 -7.28
C ILE A 241 14.03 4.24 -8.56
N VAL A 242 14.78 5.33 -8.46
CA VAL A 242 15.20 6.17 -9.60
C VAL A 242 16.04 5.35 -10.60
N THR A 243 16.94 4.51 -10.10
CA THR A 243 17.76 3.66 -10.96
C THR A 243 16.92 2.60 -11.68
N TYR A 244 15.96 1.99 -10.98
CA TYR A 244 15.01 1.06 -11.60
C TYR A 244 14.12 1.75 -12.65
N ALA A 245 13.66 2.97 -12.39
CA ALA A 245 12.86 3.72 -13.36
C ALA A 245 13.63 4.03 -14.67
N LYS A 246 14.97 4.22 -14.61
CA LYS A 246 15.82 4.45 -15.77
C LYS A 246 15.95 3.24 -16.71
N THR A 247 15.75 2.03 -16.22
CA THR A 247 15.87 0.80 -17.04
C THR A 247 14.76 0.65 -18.08
N GLY A 248 13.68 1.44 -17.99
CA GLY A 248 12.58 1.39 -18.95
C GLY A 248 11.52 0.32 -18.66
N VAL A 249 11.49 -0.25 -17.44
CA VAL A 249 10.38 -1.13 -17.02
C VAL A 249 9.05 -0.37 -16.97
N ASP A 250 7.95 -1.08 -17.16
CA ASP A 250 6.60 -0.48 -17.20
C ASP A 250 6.08 -0.17 -15.81
N PHE A 251 6.44 -0.99 -14.81
CA PHE A 251 6.03 -0.80 -13.43
C PHE A 251 7.02 -1.43 -12.44
N ILE A 252 6.95 -0.95 -11.22
CA ILE A 252 7.75 -1.44 -10.09
C ILE A 252 6.82 -2.15 -9.11
N VAL A 253 7.24 -3.34 -8.65
CA VAL A 253 6.50 -4.12 -7.65
C VAL A 253 7.30 -4.20 -6.36
N THR A 254 6.80 -3.63 -5.28
CA THR A 254 7.52 -3.56 -4.00
C THR A 254 6.60 -3.68 -2.79
N SER A 255 7.15 -4.06 -1.65
CA SER A 255 6.49 -3.96 -0.33
C SER A 255 7.01 -2.79 0.51
N SER A 256 7.93 -1.99 -0.02
CA SER A 256 8.57 -0.88 0.71
C SER A 256 7.58 0.08 1.38
N PRO A 257 6.45 0.48 0.75
CA PRO A 257 5.47 1.35 1.38
C PRO A 257 4.91 0.80 2.70
N TYR A 258 4.70 -0.50 2.82
CA TYR A 258 4.17 -1.13 4.04
C TYR A 258 5.11 -1.05 5.26
N HIS A 259 6.38 -0.72 5.03
CA HIS A 259 7.41 -0.51 6.05
C HIS A 259 7.72 0.98 6.23
N ALA A 260 6.74 1.85 5.96
CA ALA A 260 6.86 3.27 6.24
C ALA A 260 6.93 3.52 7.75
N LYS A 261 7.68 4.53 8.15
CA LYS A 261 7.58 5.10 9.47
C LYS A 261 6.19 5.75 9.63
N PRO A 262 5.49 5.57 10.76
CA PRO A 262 4.28 6.33 11.04
C PRO A 262 4.53 7.83 10.97
N SER A 263 3.59 8.58 10.41
CA SER A 263 3.62 10.05 10.43
C SER A 263 3.39 10.60 11.84
N ASP A 264 3.84 11.83 12.11
CA ASP A 264 3.67 12.45 13.42
C ASP A 264 2.39 13.32 13.46
N ILE A 265 1.37 12.83 14.15
CA ILE A 265 0.07 13.50 14.34
C ILE A 265 -0.10 13.91 15.80
N ARG A 266 -0.21 15.21 16.03
CA ARG A 266 -0.53 15.75 17.35
C ARG A 266 -2.04 15.68 17.60
N VAL A 267 -2.42 15.18 18.77
CA VAL A 267 -3.79 15.21 19.25
C VAL A 267 -3.89 16.13 20.46
N VAL A 268 -4.91 16.97 20.47
CA VAL A 268 -5.21 17.88 21.59
C VAL A 268 -6.63 17.61 22.05
N ILE A 269 -6.81 17.47 23.36
CA ILE A 269 -8.13 17.38 24.00
C ILE A 269 -8.29 18.60 24.92
N GLU A 270 -9.37 19.33 24.72
CA GLU A 270 -9.67 20.56 25.46
C GLU A 270 -11.07 20.49 26.07
N ARG A 271 -11.25 21.14 27.21
CA ARG A 271 -12.59 21.35 27.77
C ARG A 271 -13.32 22.43 26.98
N VAL A 272 -14.60 22.20 26.68
CA VAL A 272 -15.51 23.13 25.99
C VAL A 272 -16.60 23.60 26.92
#